data_1960aafc4d54a948e3a1301a973b0d78
#
_entry.id   1960aafc4d54a948e3a1301a973b0d78
#
_cell.length_a   1.000
_cell.length_b   1.000
_cell.length_c   1.000
_cell.angle_alpha   90.00
_cell.angle_beta   90.00
_cell.angle_gamma   90.00
#
_symmetry.space_group_name_H-M   'P 1'
#
loop_
_entity.id
_entity.type
_entity.pdbx_description
1 polymer ?
#
loop_
_entity_poly.entity_id
_entity_poly.type
_entity_poly.pdbx_seq_one_letter_code
_entity_poly.pdbx_strand_id
1 'polypeptide(L)'
;MAAVGVLIVGFAPSVYARLPETMPAMRAIVMAHAVLFSSWMVLFLVQTSLVATHHVRIHRWLGIVGVVLATVMVVSAPPMAVGLARRGGPSGSDPLMFMLVIVVDVLLFAAFFGSAIWFRRRAETHRRLMLLAMTTLLPPAISRWPWVVRHPAPGVTGMLLLFLVAPVVGDLLARRRPHPISVFGGLAVLVSGPLRFAVGQTAVWHELARWIVS
;
A
#
# COMPACT_ATOMS: atom_id res chain seq x y z
N MET A 1 1.76 7.63 12.89
CA MET A 1 2.94 8.49 12.72
C MET A 1 4.10 7.74 12.06
N ALA A 2 4.55 6.57 12.59
CA ALA A 2 5.69 5.81 12.01
C ALA A 2 5.53 5.47 10.51
N ALA A 3 4.36 4.98 10.06
CA ALA A 3 4.11 4.67 8.66
C ALA A 3 4.35 5.84 7.70
N VAL A 4 4.02 7.04 8.13
CA VAL A 4 4.22 8.27 7.33
C VAL A 4 5.69 8.65 7.27
N GLY A 5 6.43 8.49 8.35
CA GLY A 5 7.89 8.65 8.34
C GLY A 5 8.55 7.73 7.32
N VAL A 6 8.14 6.45 7.27
CA VAL A 6 8.59 5.46 6.29
C VAL A 6 8.36 5.93 4.85
N LEU A 7 7.20 6.50 4.58
CA LEU A 7 6.83 6.94 3.24
C LEU A 7 7.58 8.21 2.82
N ILE A 8 7.71 9.19 3.70
CA ILE A 8 8.48 10.42 3.42
C ILE A 8 9.93 10.05 3.11
N VAL A 9 10.58 9.25 3.94
CA VAL A 9 11.98 8.86 3.75
C VAL A 9 12.16 8.00 2.49
N GLY A 10 11.20 7.12 2.16
CA GLY A 10 11.28 6.27 0.97
C GLY A 10 11.03 7.00 -0.35
N PHE A 11 10.12 7.98 -0.38
CA PHE A 11 9.74 8.65 -1.62
C PHE A 11 10.45 9.98 -1.88
N ALA A 12 10.81 10.74 -0.82
CA ALA A 12 11.42 12.05 -1.00
C ALA A 12 12.68 12.04 -1.90
N PRO A 13 13.66 11.13 -1.72
CA PRO A 13 14.84 11.11 -2.57
C PRO A 13 14.56 10.68 -4.00
N SER A 14 13.59 9.78 -4.22
CA SER A 14 13.33 9.20 -5.54
C SER A 14 12.41 10.05 -6.40
N VAL A 15 11.47 10.77 -5.79
CA VAL A 15 10.52 11.63 -6.50
C VAL A 15 11.17 12.95 -6.89
N TYR A 16 11.98 13.53 -5.99
CA TYR A 16 12.56 14.85 -6.22
C TYR A 16 13.93 14.84 -6.91
N ALA A 17 14.73 13.77 -6.74
CA ALA A 17 16.09 13.73 -7.28
C ALA A 17 16.23 13.09 -8.68
N ARG A 18 15.22 12.36 -9.18
CA ARG A 18 15.31 11.59 -10.44
C ARG A 18 14.25 11.94 -11.49
N LEU A 19 13.61 13.08 -11.40
CA LEU A 19 12.61 13.55 -12.38
C LEU A 19 13.15 14.24 -13.65
N PRO A 20 14.46 14.43 -13.91
CA PRO A 20 14.87 15.38 -14.94
C PRO A 20 14.61 14.96 -16.39
N GLU A 21 14.62 13.67 -16.74
CA GLU A 21 14.84 13.32 -18.15
C GLU A 21 13.85 12.32 -18.77
N THR A 22 12.80 11.91 -18.07
CA THR A 22 11.80 11.00 -18.64
C THR A 22 10.80 11.73 -19.54
N MET A 23 10.32 11.03 -20.57
CA MET A 23 9.32 11.54 -21.52
C MET A 23 8.17 12.28 -20.84
N PRO A 24 7.68 13.41 -21.38
CA PRO A 24 6.65 14.26 -20.73
C PRO A 24 5.41 13.50 -20.25
N ALA A 25 4.92 12.54 -21.02
CA ALA A 25 3.75 11.71 -20.66
C ALA A 25 4.02 10.80 -19.43
N MET A 26 5.21 10.24 -19.32
CA MET A 26 5.62 9.43 -18.17
C MET A 26 5.73 10.28 -16.91
N ARG A 27 6.27 11.50 -17.04
CA ARG A 27 6.36 12.46 -15.93
C ARG A 27 4.97 12.79 -15.38
N ALA A 28 3.99 13.03 -16.24
CA ALA A 28 2.63 13.34 -15.81
C ALA A 28 1.98 12.19 -15.02
N ILE A 29 2.12 10.94 -15.47
CA ILE A 29 1.57 9.76 -14.78
C ILE A 29 2.26 9.56 -13.42
N VAL A 30 3.59 9.64 -13.37
CA VAL A 30 4.36 9.49 -12.12
C VAL A 30 4.01 10.61 -11.13
N MET A 31 3.89 11.85 -11.61
CA MET A 31 3.48 12.99 -10.77
C MET A 31 2.06 12.83 -10.25
N ALA A 32 1.11 12.45 -11.10
CA ALA A 32 -0.27 12.20 -10.68
C ALA A 32 -0.34 11.11 -9.59
N HIS A 33 0.40 10.01 -9.79
CA HIS A 33 0.51 8.95 -8.79
C HIS A 33 1.13 9.46 -7.47
N ALA A 34 2.23 10.20 -7.54
CA ALA A 34 2.89 10.76 -6.36
C ALA A 34 1.96 11.71 -5.59
N VAL A 35 1.24 12.59 -6.29
CA VAL A 35 0.27 13.49 -5.68
C VAL A 35 -0.88 12.72 -5.04
N LEU A 36 -1.43 11.73 -5.74
CA LEU A 36 -2.53 10.91 -5.26
C LEU A 36 -2.17 10.17 -3.95
N PHE A 37 -1.03 9.50 -3.95
CA PHE A 37 -0.54 8.77 -2.77
C PHE A 37 -0.13 9.70 -1.63
N SER A 38 0.51 10.82 -1.91
CA SER A 38 0.85 11.81 -0.89
C SER A 38 -0.41 12.42 -0.26
N SER A 39 -1.42 12.71 -1.06
CA SER A 39 -2.72 13.19 -0.57
C SER A 39 -3.40 12.16 0.33
N TRP A 40 -3.34 10.87 -0.03
CA TRP A 40 -3.83 9.79 0.82
C TRP A 40 -3.09 9.75 2.18
N MET A 41 -1.77 9.90 2.17
CA MET A 41 -0.95 9.91 3.38
C MET A 41 -1.32 11.06 4.31
N VAL A 42 -1.38 12.27 3.75
CA VAL A 42 -1.78 13.47 4.51
C VAL A 42 -3.18 13.28 5.08
N LEU A 43 -4.12 12.80 4.26
CA LEU A 43 -5.48 12.53 4.70
C LEU A 43 -5.52 11.50 5.83
N PHE A 44 -4.78 10.42 5.73
CA PHE A 44 -4.70 9.39 6.77
C PHE A 44 -4.18 9.95 8.11
N LEU A 45 -3.15 10.82 8.07
CA LEU A 45 -2.65 11.52 9.25
C LEU A 45 -3.69 12.45 9.86
N VAL A 46 -4.33 13.28 9.03
CA VAL A 46 -5.38 14.18 9.48
C VAL A 46 -6.52 13.39 10.10
N GLN A 47 -6.97 12.31 9.47
CA GLN A 47 -8.03 11.44 9.96
C GLN A 47 -7.70 10.80 11.31
N THR A 48 -6.49 10.31 11.48
CA THR A 48 -6.07 9.73 12.77
C THR A 48 -5.95 10.79 13.85
N SER A 49 -5.46 11.99 13.52
CA SER A 49 -5.38 13.14 14.44
C SER A 49 -6.77 13.62 14.87
N LEU A 50 -7.73 13.71 13.94
CA LEU A 50 -9.10 14.09 14.24
C LEU A 50 -9.79 13.14 15.23
N VAL A 51 -9.53 11.83 15.09
CA VAL A 51 -10.04 10.85 16.06
C VAL A 51 -9.36 11.00 17.41
N ALA A 52 -8.04 11.18 17.43
CA ALA A 52 -7.27 11.36 18.66
C ALA A 52 -7.67 12.63 19.44
N THR A 53 -8.11 13.67 18.74
CA THR A 53 -8.57 14.95 19.31
C THR A 53 -10.11 15.04 19.46
N HIS A 54 -10.80 13.90 19.35
CA HIS A 54 -12.27 13.80 19.50
C HIS A 54 -13.11 14.57 18.46
N HIS A 55 -12.52 15.04 17.35
CA HIS A 55 -13.22 15.73 16.26
C HIS A 55 -13.92 14.75 15.28
N VAL A 56 -14.70 13.80 15.80
CA VAL A 56 -15.31 12.71 15.03
C VAL A 56 -16.26 13.20 13.94
N ARG A 57 -16.91 14.38 14.12
CA ARG A 57 -17.78 14.95 13.09
C ARG A 57 -16.99 15.33 11.83
N ILE A 58 -15.86 15.99 12.00
CA ILE A 58 -14.97 16.36 10.89
C ILE A 58 -14.38 15.11 10.24
N HIS A 59 -13.93 14.12 11.05
CA HIS A 59 -13.47 12.83 10.58
C HIS A 59 -14.47 12.16 9.63
N ARG A 60 -15.77 12.16 9.96
CA ARG A 60 -16.80 11.56 9.10
C ARG A 60 -16.98 12.29 7.77
N TRP A 61 -17.00 13.63 7.79
CA TRP A 61 -17.11 14.43 6.57
C TRP A 61 -15.90 14.26 5.67
N LEU A 62 -14.72 14.38 6.25
CA LEU A 62 -13.46 14.19 5.51
C LEU A 62 -13.28 12.73 5.05
N GLY A 63 -13.94 11.78 5.73
CA GLY A 63 -13.99 10.38 5.32
C GLY A 63 -14.60 10.16 3.94
N ILE A 64 -15.53 11.02 3.49
CA ILE A 64 -16.09 10.98 2.13
C ILE A 64 -14.99 11.28 1.10
N VAL A 65 -14.17 12.30 1.37
CA VAL A 65 -13.00 12.61 0.53
C VAL A 65 -12.05 11.41 0.48
N GLY A 66 -11.86 10.73 1.62
CA GLY A 66 -11.06 9.50 1.69
C GLY A 66 -11.60 8.37 0.81
N VAL A 67 -12.92 8.18 0.78
CA VAL A 67 -13.54 7.18 -0.10
C VAL A 67 -13.31 7.51 -1.57
N VAL A 68 -13.51 8.77 -1.97
CA VAL A 68 -13.26 9.21 -3.35
C VAL A 68 -11.79 8.99 -3.73
N LEU A 69 -10.87 9.43 -2.88
CA LEU A 69 -9.43 9.30 -3.11
C LEU A 69 -9.00 7.85 -3.23
N ALA A 70 -9.45 6.97 -2.32
CA ALA A 70 -9.18 5.54 -2.37
C ALA A 70 -9.75 4.88 -3.64
N THR A 71 -10.95 5.28 -4.06
CA THR A 71 -11.55 4.77 -5.31
C THR A 71 -10.70 5.17 -6.51
N VAL A 72 -10.25 6.43 -6.59
CA VAL A 72 -9.35 6.87 -7.66
C VAL A 72 -8.04 6.08 -7.64
N MET A 73 -7.45 5.82 -6.46
CA MET A 73 -6.25 4.99 -6.32
C MET A 73 -6.46 3.57 -6.86
N VAL A 74 -7.56 2.92 -6.48
CA VAL A 74 -7.88 1.55 -6.91
C VAL A 74 -8.12 1.47 -8.40
N VAL A 75 -8.88 2.43 -8.97
CA VAL A 75 -9.21 2.43 -10.41
C VAL A 75 -8.01 2.80 -11.29
N SER A 76 -7.15 3.71 -10.84
CA SER A 76 -5.98 4.15 -11.61
C SER A 76 -4.80 3.19 -11.60
N ALA A 77 -4.70 2.31 -10.60
CA ALA A 77 -3.53 1.45 -10.44
C ALA A 77 -3.41 0.32 -11.50
N PRO A 78 -4.48 -0.41 -11.90
CA PRO A 78 -4.36 -1.43 -12.94
C PRO A 78 -3.87 -0.88 -14.29
N PRO A 79 -4.45 0.16 -14.89
CA PRO A 79 -3.94 0.71 -16.15
C PRO A 79 -2.51 1.24 -16.02
N MET A 80 -2.13 1.78 -14.86
CA MET A 80 -0.76 2.19 -14.61
C MET A 80 0.18 0.99 -14.55
N ALA A 81 -0.20 -0.11 -13.90
CA ALA A 81 0.58 -1.34 -13.84
C ALA A 81 0.83 -1.94 -15.23
N VAL A 82 -0.21 -2.00 -16.07
CA VAL A 82 -0.12 -2.42 -17.48
C VAL A 82 0.79 -1.49 -18.28
N GLY A 83 0.60 -0.19 -18.17
CA GLY A 83 1.43 0.80 -18.85
C GLY A 83 2.91 0.74 -18.45
N LEU A 84 3.21 0.40 -17.20
CA LEU A 84 4.57 0.20 -16.71
C LEU A 84 5.16 -1.11 -17.23
N ALA A 85 4.38 -2.20 -17.27
CA ALA A 85 4.81 -3.47 -17.82
C ALA A 85 5.13 -3.37 -19.33
N ARG A 86 4.30 -2.68 -20.11
CA ARG A 86 4.53 -2.39 -21.53
C ARG A 86 5.85 -1.66 -21.81
N ARG A 87 6.37 -0.91 -20.85
CA ARG A 87 7.61 -0.13 -20.96
C ARG A 87 8.84 -0.85 -20.37
N GLY A 88 8.72 -2.13 -20.04
CA GLY A 88 9.82 -2.93 -19.50
C GLY A 88 9.96 -2.89 -17.99
N GLY A 89 9.02 -2.27 -17.26
CA GLY A 89 9.06 -2.24 -15.79
C GLY A 89 10.24 -1.47 -15.18
N PRO A 90 10.47 -1.62 -13.88
CA PRO A 90 11.66 -1.09 -13.22
C PRO A 90 12.91 -1.86 -13.61
N SER A 91 14.06 -1.16 -13.73
CA SER A 91 15.34 -1.78 -14.07
C SER A 91 15.68 -2.97 -13.17
N GLY A 92 16.03 -4.10 -13.78
CA GLY A 92 16.45 -5.33 -13.09
C GLY A 92 15.31 -6.18 -12.53
N SER A 93 14.05 -5.89 -12.87
CA SER A 93 12.89 -6.71 -12.48
C SER A 93 12.15 -7.22 -13.71
N ASP A 94 11.50 -8.39 -13.57
CA ASP A 94 10.53 -8.86 -14.55
C ASP A 94 9.30 -7.94 -14.56
N PRO A 95 8.96 -7.30 -15.70
CA PRO A 95 7.84 -6.37 -15.80
C PRO A 95 6.50 -7.00 -15.49
N LEU A 96 6.28 -8.27 -15.89
CA LEU A 96 5.03 -8.99 -15.68
C LEU A 96 4.87 -9.40 -14.22
N MET A 97 5.98 -9.80 -13.57
CA MET A 97 6.01 -10.04 -12.14
C MET A 97 5.71 -8.74 -11.36
N PHE A 98 6.32 -7.63 -11.76
CA PHE A 98 6.09 -6.35 -11.11
C PHE A 98 4.64 -5.87 -11.24
N MET A 99 4.02 -6.12 -12.41
CA MET A 99 2.59 -5.86 -12.63
C MET A 99 1.73 -6.64 -11.63
N LEU A 100 2.02 -7.94 -11.41
CA LEU A 100 1.30 -8.76 -10.43
C LEU A 100 1.41 -8.19 -9.02
N VAL A 101 2.60 -7.74 -8.62
CA VAL A 101 2.82 -7.13 -7.30
C VAL A 101 1.91 -5.92 -7.11
N ILE A 102 1.85 -5.00 -8.08
CA ILE A 102 0.99 -3.81 -8.00
C ILE A 102 -0.49 -4.21 -7.90
N VAL A 103 -0.92 -5.14 -8.76
CA VAL A 103 -2.33 -5.57 -8.78
C VAL A 103 -2.73 -6.20 -7.44
N VAL A 104 -1.90 -7.09 -6.88
CA VAL A 104 -2.18 -7.73 -5.59
C VAL A 104 -2.20 -6.70 -4.45
N ASP A 105 -1.25 -5.75 -4.42
CA ASP A 105 -1.23 -4.70 -3.39
C ASP A 105 -2.50 -3.84 -3.43
N VAL A 106 -2.96 -3.47 -4.63
CA VAL A 106 -4.19 -2.68 -4.81
C VAL A 106 -5.44 -3.49 -4.44
N LEU A 107 -5.50 -4.78 -4.78
CA LEU A 107 -6.62 -5.64 -4.39
C LEU A 107 -6.69 -5.82 -2.87
N LEU A 108 -5.56 -6.01 -2.19
CA LEU A 108 -5.50 -6.07 -0.73
C LEU A 108 -5.91 -4.74 -0.10
N PHE A 109 -5.41 -3.62 -0.64
CA PHE A 109 -5.83 -2.29 -0.20
C PHE A 109 -7.34 -2.12 -0.35
N ALA A 110 -7.91 -2.43 -1.52
CA ALA A 110 -9.33 -2.32 -1.79
C ALA A 110 -10.18 -3.20 -0.86
N ALA A 111 -9.73 -4.44 -0.60
CA ALA A 111 -10.40 -5.36 0.29
C ALA A 111 -10.41 -4.86 1.73
N PHE A 112 -9.26 -4.45 2.27
CA PHE A 112 -9.17 -3.94 3.63
C PHE A 112 -9.87 -2.59 3.79
N PHE A 113 -9.69 -1.67 2.85
CA PHE A 113 -10.35 -0.37 2.87
C PHE A 113 -11.86 -0.49 2.72
N GLY A 114 -12.34 -1.25 1.74
CA GLY A 114 -13.77 -1.51 1.54
C GLY A 114 -14.41 -2.15 2.77
N SER A 115 -13.75 -3.15 3.35
CA SER A 115 -14.17 -3.77 4.62
C SER A 115 -14.18 -2.74 5.77
N ALA A 116 -13.17 -1.87 5.83
CA ALA A 116 -13.14 -0.81 6.86
C ALA A 116 -14.33 0.14 6.74
N ILE A 117 -14.71 0.52 5.52
CA ILE A 117 -15.89 1.36 5.28
C ILE A 117 -17.19 0.61 5.62
N TRP A 118 -17.28 -0.67 5.27
CA TRP A 118 -18.43 -1.51 5.63
C TRP A 118 -18.63 -1.58 7.14
N PHE A 119 -17.52 -1.81 7.88
CA PHE A 119 -17.53 -1.90 9.34
C PHE A 119 -17.33 -0.55 10.07
N ARG A 120 -17.54 0.60 9.40
CA ARG A 120 -17.30 1.94 9.99
C ARG A 120 -18.06 2.24 11.28
N ARG A 121 -19.16 1.53 11.54
CA ARG A 121 -19.93 1.64 12.79
C ARG A 121 -19.29 0.86 13.95
N ARG A 122 -18.36 -0.07 13.67
CA ARG A 122 -17.61 -0.86 14.65
C ARG A 122 -16.19 -0.28 14.76
N ALA A 123 -15.99 0.71 15.62
CA ALA A 123 -14.77 1.51 15.68
C ALA A 123 -13.48 0.67 15.77
N GLU A 124 -13.48 -0.41 16.55
CA GLU A 124 -12.34 -1.30 16.73
C GLU A 124 -11.97 -2.06 15.45
N THR A 125 -12.99 -2.59 14.76
CA THR A 125 -12.84 -3.29 13.49
C THR A 125 -12.39 -2.32 12.39
N HIS A 126 -13.04 -1.17 12.29
CA HIS A 126 -12.71 -0.14 11.31
C HIS A 126 -11.25 0.32 11.43
N ARG A 127 -10.81 0.65 12.64
CA ARG A 127 -9.43 1.10 12.90
C ARG A 127 -8.39 0.09 12.44
N ARG A 128 -8.59 -1.20 12.75
CA ARG A 128 -7.65 -2.27 12.38
C ARG A 128 -7.61 -2.52 10.88
N LEU A 129 -8.76 -2.53 10.23
CA LEU A 129 -8.84 -2.67 8.77
C LEU A 129 -8.20 -1.48 8.05
N MET A 130 -8.35 -0.25 8.56
CA MET A 130 -7.67 0.94 8.03
C MET A 130 -6.15 0.86 8.19
N LEU A 131 -5.65 0.34 9.33
CA LEU A 131 -4.21 0.10 9.54
C LEU A 131 -3.68 -0.97 8.58
N LEU A 132 -4.42 -2.05 8.35
CA LEU A 132 -4.05 -3.09 7.38
C LEU A 132 -4.03 -2.53 5.96
N ALA A 133 -5.07 -1.79 5.54
CA ALA A 133 -5.10 -1.11 4.25
C ALA A 133 -3.88 -0.19 4.06
N MET A 134 -3.52 0.58 5.11
CA MET A 134 -2.34 1.42 5.07
C MET A 134 -1.04 0.61 4.94
N THR A 135 -0.96 -0.54 5.61
CA THR A 135 0.24 -1.40 5.59
C THR A 135 0.48 -2.01 4.21
N THR A 136 -0.56 -2.29 3.42
CA THR A 136 -0.40 -2.80 2.04
C THR A 136 0.24 -1.79 1.09
N LEU A 137 0.22 -0.51 1.41
CA LEU A 137 0.83 0.55 0.61
C LEU A 137 2.30 0.86 0.99
N LEU A 138 2.84 0.22 2.04
CA LEU A 138 4.20 0.48 2.51
C LEU A 138 5.32 -0.16 1.69
N PRO A 139 5.16 -1.37 1.09
CA PRO A 139 6.26 -2.07 0.43
C PRO A 139 7.03 -1.24 -0.61
N PRO A 140 6.38 -0.46 -1.50
CA PRO A 140 7.09 0.36 -2.47
C PRO A 140 7.94 1.47 -1.84
N ALA A 141 7.55 1.98 -0.69
CA ALA A 141 8.33 2.99 0.04
C ALA A 141 9.49 2.35 0.81
N ILE A 142 9.23 1.23 1.48
CA ILE A 142 10.22 0.47 2.24
C ILE A 142 11.34 -0.01 1.33
N SER A 143 11.03 -0.51 0.13
CA SER A 143 12.02 -1.03 -0.83
C SER A 143 13.03 0.02 -1.31
N ARG A 144 12.76 1.32 -1.11
CA ARG A 144 13.64 2.42 -1.47
C ARG A 144 14.62 2.85 -0.38
N TRP A 145 14.49 2.30 0.82
CA TRP A 145 15.39 2.63 1.91
C TRP A 145 16.80 2.11 1.65
N PRO A 146 17.86 2.88 1.91
CA PRO A 146 19.24 2.47 1.59
C PRO A 146 19.65 1.12 2.18
N TRP A 147 19.21 0.81 3.40
CA TRP A 147 19.46 -0.48 4.03
C TRP A 147 18.67 -1.61 3.36
N VAL A 148 17.39 -1.37 3.00
CA VAL A 148 16.53 -2.36 2.36
C VAL A 148 16.98 -2.63 0.93
N VAL A 149 17.50 -1.63 0.22
CA VAL A 149 18.08 -1.82 -1.12
C VAL A 149 19.23 -2.83 -1.10
N ARG A 150 20.01 -2.87 0.00
CA ARG A 150 21.09 -3.85 0.19
C ARG A 150 20.59 -5.24 0.61
N HIS A 151 19.43 -5.31 1.24
CA HIS A 151 18.80 -6.52 1.78
C HIS A 151 17.31 -6.57 1.44
N PRO A 152 16.93 -6.71 0.14
CA PRO A 152 15.55 -6.41 -0.30
C PRO A 152 14.51 -7.33 0.35
N ALA A 153 14.68 -8.64 0.28
CA ALA A 153 13.67 -9.58 0.81
C ALA A 153 13.53 -9.48 2.34
N PRO A 154 14.59 -9.65 3.15
CA PRO A 154 14.46 -9.55 4.61
C PRO A 154 14.15 -8.13 5.07
N GLY A 155 14.58 -7.10 4.35
CA GLY A 155 14.32 -5.72 4.71
C GLY A 155 12.85 -5.33 4.60
N VAL A 156 12.21 -5.64 3.47
CA VAL A 156 10.77 -5.37 3.28
C VAL A 156 9.95 -6.20 4.26
N THR A 157 10.22 -7.50 4.37
CA THR A 157 9.48 -8.39 5.27
C THR A 157 9.63 -7.98 6.73
N GLY A 158 10.85 -7.68 7.18
CA GLY A 158 11.11 -7.26 8.56
C GLY A 158 10.39 -5.95 8.92
N MET A 159 10.41 -4.96 8.02
CA MET A 159 9.70 -3.71 8.23
C MET A 159 8.18 -3.90 8.25
N LEU A 160 7.63 -4.74 7.35
CA LEU A 160 6.19 -5.06 7.37
C LEU A 160 5.81 -5.76 8.67
N LEU A 161 6.61 -6.71 9.16
CA LEU A 161 6.38 -7.39 10.43
C LEU A 161 6.25 -6.40 11.59
N LEU A 162 7.06 -5.36 11.66
CA LEU A 162 6.93 -4.33 12.70
C LEU A 162 5.54 -3.67 12.68
N PHE A 163 5.03 -3.33 11.48
CA PHE A 163 3.70 -2.71 11.35
C PHE A 163 2.55 -3.69 11.63
N LEU A 164 2.73 -4.97 11.33
CA LEU A 164 1.70 -6.00 11.55
C LEU A 164 1.69 -6.52 12.99
N VAL A 165 2.85 -6.60 13.63
CA VAL A 165 2.98 -7.08 15.03
C VAL A 165 2.57 -5.99 16.02
N ALA A 166 2.84 -4.72 15.75
CA ALA A 166 2.53 -3.63 16.67
C ALA A 166 1.05 -3.58 17.12
N PRO A 167 0.04 -3.72 16.24
CA PRO A 167 -1.37 -3.78 16.66
C PRO A 167 -1.68 -5.03 17.51
N VAL A 168 -1.03 -6.18 17.21
CA VAL A 168 -1.21 -7.42 17.95
C VAL A 168 -0.65 -7.29 19.37
N VAL A 169 0.56 -6.73 19.50
CA VAL A 169 1.17 -6.45 20.80
C VAL A 169 0.34 -5.44 21.58
N GLY A 170 -0.14 -4.38 20.94
CA GLY A 170 -1.04 -3.40 21.57
C GLY A 170 -2.33 -4.05 22.11
N ASP A 171 -2.92 -4.98 21.35
CA ASP A 171 -4.09 -5.73 21.80
C ASP A 171 -3.78 -6.65 22.99
N LEU A 172 -2.62 -7.34 22.98
CA LEU A 172 -2.18 -8.19 24.07
C LEU A 172 -1.95 -7.41 25.36
N LEU A 173 -1.29 -6.24 25.26
CA LEU A 173 -1.05 -5.38 26.42
C LEU A 173 -2.34 -4.78 26.99
N ALA A 174 -3.27 -4.36 26.12
CA ALA A 174 -4.49 -3.70 26.55
C ALA A 174 -5.62 -4.67 26.95
N ARG A 175 -5.69 -5.84 26.31
CA ARG A 175 -6.85 -6.76 26.39
C ARG A 175 -6.49 -8.20 26.74
N ARG A 176 -5.21 -8.51 26.90
CA ARG A 176 -4.65 -9.86 27.11
C ARG A 176 -4.95 -10.89 26.02
N ARG A 177 -5.52 -10.44 24.88
CA ARG A 177 -5.81 -11.28 23.72
C ARG A 177 -5.78 -10.47 22.43
N PRO A 178 -5.22 -10.99 21.33
CA PRO A 178 -5.18 -10.27 20.05
C PRO A 178 -6.57 -10.23 19.43
N HIS A 179 -6.84 -9.17 18.67
CA HIS A 179 -8.07 -9.07 17.90
C HIS A 179 -7.96 -9.94 16.64
N PRO A 180 -8.99 -10.75 16.29
CA PRO A 180 -8.93 -11.64 15.12
C PRO A 180 -8.54 -10.93 13.81
N ILE A 181 -9.03 -9.72 13.59
CA ILE A 181 -8.70 -8.94 12.38
C ILE A 181 -7.22 -8.59 12.32
N SER A 182 -6.58 -8.24 13.45
CA SER A 182 -5.13 -7.96 13.47
C SER A 182 -4.33 -9.20 13.09
N VAL A 183 -4.75 -10.38 13.56
CA VAL A 183 -4.06 -11.64 13.30
C VAL A 183 -4.30 -12.12 11.87
N PHE A 184 -5.55 -12.34 11.48
CA PHE A 184 -5.87 -12.91 10.17
C PHE A 184 -5.57 -11.93 9.02
N GLY A 185 -5.83 -10.63 9.23
CA GLY A 185 -5.45 -9.62 8.24
C GLY A 185 -3.94 -9.48 8.10
N GLY A 186 -3.20 -9.52 9.20
CA GLY A 186 -1.73 -9.53 9.19
C GLY A 186 -1.17 -10.75 8.48
N LEU A 187 -1.71 -11.95 8.74
CA LEU A 187 -1.34 -13.18 8.05
C LEU A 187 -1.65 -13.10 6.55
N ALA A 188 -2.81 -12.55 6.15
CA ALA A 188 -3.14 -12.37 4.75
C ALA A 188 -2.12 -11.47 4.02
N VAL A 189 -1.69 -10.37 4.65
CA VAL A 189 -0.64 -9.50 4.08
C VAL A 189 0.69 -10.25 3.97
N LEU A 190 1.12 -10.98 5.01
CA LEU A 190 2.39 -11.72 5.01
C LEU A 190 2.41 -12.83 3.97
N VAL A 191 1.35 -13.63 3.90
CA VAL A 191 1.24 -14.77 2.96
C VAL A 191 1.12 -14.28 1.53
N SER A 192 0.54 -13.11 1.29
CA SER A 192 0.43 -12.53 -0.05
C SER A 192 1.79 -12.33 -0.72
N GLY A 193 2.86 -12.05 0.04
CA GLY A 193 4.22 -11.89 -0.48
C GLY A 193 4.73 -13.14 -1.20
N PRO A 194 5.00 -14.25 -0.49
CA PRO A 194 5.46 -15.48 -1.12
C PRO A 194 4.46 -16.03 -2.16
N LEU A 195 3.14 -15.88 -1.93
CA LEU A 195 2.13 -16.35 -2.87
C LEU A 195 2.23 -15.63 -4.23
N ARG A 196 2.37 -14.30 -4.24
CA ARG A 196 2.54 -13.55 -5.50
C ARG A 196 3.83 -13.91 -6.23
N PHE A 197 4.90 -14.24 -5.49
CA PHE A 197 6.16 -14.73 -6.08
C PHE A 197 5.94 -16.10 -6.72
N ALA A 198 5.30 -17.04 -6.04
CA ALA A 198 5.00 -18.36 -6.58
C ALA A 198 4.12 -18.26 -7.84
N VAL A 199 3.05 -17.48 -7.78
CA VAL A 199 2.15 -17.25 -8.94
C VAL A 199 2.89 -16.56 -10.09
N GLY A 200 3.67 -15.52 -9.78
CA GLY A 200 4.38 -14.72 -10.79
C GLY A 200 5.43 -15.49 -11.58
N GLN A 201 5.93 -16.61 -11.05
CA GLN A 201 6.88 -17.50 -11.75
C GLN A 201 6.21 -18.55 -12.64
N THR A 202 4.87 -18.65 -12.60
CA THR A 202 4.15 -19.64 -13.41
C THR A 202 4.03 -19.24 -14.88
N ALA A 203 4.06 -20.23 -15.78
CA ALA A 203 3.80 -20.01 -17.21
C ALA A 203 2.38 -19.43 -17.43
N VAL A 204 1.41 -19.89 -16.66
CA VAL A 204 0.02 -19.43 -16.74
C VAL A 204 -0.08 -17.92 -16.47
N TRP A 205 0.63 -17.41 -15.45
CA TRP A 205 0.68 -15.98 -15.20
C TRP A 205 1.30 -15.20 -16.35
N HIS A 206 2.43 -15.68 -16.88
CA HIS A 206 3.13 -15.02 -17.97
C HIS A 206 2.31 -15.00 -19.27
N GLU A 207 1.56 -16.04 -19.58
CA GLU A 207 0.65 -16.06 -20.72
C GLU A 207 -0.49 -15.06 -20.56
N LEU A 208 -1.18 -15.08 -19.41
CA LEU A 208 -2.25 -14.14 -19.09
C LEU A 208 -1.74 -12.70 -19.10
N ALA A 209 -0.61 -12.44 -18.46
CA ALA A 209 -0.04 -11.10 -18.37
C ALA A 209 0.39 -10.56 -19.74
N ARG A 210 0.97 -11.40 -20.61
CA ARG A 210 1.30 -11.02 -21.99
C ARG A 210 0.04 -10.67 -22.79
N TRP A 211 -1.02 -11.43 -22.64
CA TRP A 211 -2.30 -11.11 -23.27
C TRP A 211 -2.89 -9.77 -22.79
N ILE A 212 -2.78 -9.45 -21.49
CA ILE A 212 -3.23 -8.17 -20.94
C ILE A 212 -2.38 -7.00 -21.45
N VAL A 213 -1.09 -7.24 -21.65
CA VAL A 213 -0.11 -6.21 -22.04
C VAL A 213 -0.07 -6.02 -23.56
N SER A 214 -0.50 -7.01 -24.37
CA SER A 214 -0.62 -6.86 -25.81
C SER A 214 -1.61 -5.74 -26.18
#